data_04b23ee55f9ddaa2ed7cf888c6baa3a0
#
_entry.id   04b23ee55f9ddaa2ed7cf888c6baa3a0
#
_cell.length_a   1.000
_cell.length_b   1.000
_cell.length_c   1.000
_cell.angle_alpha   90.00
_cell.angle_beta   90.00
_cell.angle_gamma   90.00
#
_symmetry.space_group_name_H-M   'P 1'
#
loop_
_entity.id
_entity.type
_entity.pdbx_description
1 polymer ?
#
loop_
_entity_poly.entity_id
_entity_poly.type
_entity_poly.pdbx_seq_one_letter_code
_entity_poly.pdbx_strand_id
1 'polypeptide(L)'
;MAERSRERLAPAAERSAKPAASAAGERSVMVIGVGNALRHDDGAGLVVVRRLRARGGGVPIAVREHEGETLALLDLWAGSDAVVLVDAIRSGATPGTIHRFDASEEPLPSELRGSSSTHAVGIGEAIELARSLQRLPRRVLVLGVEGRRFDAGVGLSSEVEASVDSLADLVLGEARALA
;
A
#
# COMPACT_ATOMS: atom_id res chain seq x y z
N MET A 1 26.08 21.32 47.02
CA MET A 1 24.71 21.53 46.46
C MET A 1 24.86 21.54 44.96
N ALA A 2 24.51 20.47 44.31
CA ALA A 2 24.58 20.33 42.85
C ALA A 2 23.16 19.97 42.35
N GLU A 3 22.57 20.96 41.73
CA GLU A 3 21.25 20.88 41.13
C GLU A 3 21.36 20.16 39.78
N ARG A 4 20.79 18.96 39.67
CA ARG A 4 20.75 18.19 38.43
C ARG A 4 19.54 18.63 37.60
N SER A 5 19.79 19.38 36.54
CA SER A 5 18.83 19.70 35.50
C SER A 5 18.31 18.41 34.87
N ARG A 6 17.03 18.13 35.03
CA ARG A 6 16.30 17.07 34.35
C ARG A 6 15.90 17.60 32.97
N GLU A 7 16.63 17.18 31.97
CA GLU A 7 16.27 17.35 30.57
C GLU A 7 15.05 16.48 30.26
N ARG A 8 13.94 17.13 29.99
CA ARG A 8 12.70 16.45 29.55
C ARG A 8 12.81 16.16 28.08
N LEU A 9 12.97 14.90 27.74
CA LEU A 9 12.78 14.41 26.36
C LEU A 9 11.30 14.56 26.00
N ALA A 10 10.99 15.43 25.04
CA ALA A 10 9.67 15.55 24.46
C ALA A 10 9.41 14.38 23.49
N PRO A 11 8.25 13.71 23.51
CA PRO A 11 7.92 12.71 22.51
C PRO A 11 7.66 13.39 21.17
N ALA A 12 8.37 12.96 20.14
CA ALA A 12 8.08 13.30 18.75
C ALA A 12 6.74 12.66 18.36
N ALA A 13 5.66 13.41 18.48
CA ALA A 13 4.39 13.05 17.88
C ALA A 13 4.48 13.38 16.39
N GLU A 14 4.80 12.38 15.57
CA GLU A 14 4.52 12.44 14.13
C GLU A 14 3.01 12.57 13.96
N ARG A 15 2.58 13.79 13.73
CA ARG A 15 1.20 14.09 13.36
C ARG A 15 0.99 13.52 11.97
N SER A 16 0.22 12.43 11.87
CA SER A 16 -0.38 11.96 10.62
C SER A 16 -1.10 13.14 9.97
N ALA A 17 -0.49 13.72 8.94
CA ALA A 17 -1.08 14.81 8.20
C ALA A 17 -2.26 14.24 7.41
N LYS A 18 -3.48 14.59 7.83
CA LYS A 18 -4.70 14.38 7.06
C LYS A 18 -4.48 14.97 5.66
N PRO A 19 -4.82 14.27 4.57
CA PRO A 19 -4.70 14.85 3.24
C PRO A 19 -5.48 16.16 3.17
N ALA A 20 -4.83 17.22 2.66
CA ALA A 20 -5.47 18.50 2.42
C ALA A 20 -6.63 18.27 1.46
N ALA A 21 -7.80 18.83 1.78
CA ALA A 21 -8.94 18.81 0.89
C ALA A 21 -8.53 19.46 -0.44
N SER A 22 -8.62 18.69 -1.54
CA SER A 22 -8.33 19.14 -2.89
C SER A 22 -9.26 20.29 -3.29
N ALA A 23 -8.74 21.23 -4.09
CA ALA A 23 -9.55 22.26 -4.73
C ALA A 23 -10.65 21.63 -5.58
N ALA A 24 -11.83 22.26 -5.63
CA ALA A 24 -13.02 21.73 -6.29
C ALA A 24 -12.72 21.32 -7.75
N GLY A 25 -12.69 20.00 -8.01
CA GLY A 25 -12.54 19.42 -9.35
C GLY A 25 -11.43 18.37 -9.50
N GLU A 26 -10.43 18.33 -8.63
CA GLU A 26 -9.38 17.31 -8.67
C GLU A 26 -9.71 16.14 -7.72
N ARG A 27 -9.68 14.92 -8.24
CA ARG A 27 -9.90 13.72 -7.43
C ARG A 27 -8.66 13.45 -6.58
N SER A 28 -8.89 13.18 -5.30
CA SER A 28 -7.81 12.79 -4.39
C SER A 28 -7.43 11.31 -4.60
N VAL A 29 -6.29 11.08 -5.23
CA VAL A 29 -5.76 9.73 -5.47
C VAL A 29 -4.65 9.42 -4.48
N MET A 30 -4.71 8.25 -3.86
CA MET A 30 -3.68 7.73 -2.96
C MET A 30 -3.11 6.41 -3.48
N VAL A 31 -1.80 6.27 -3.45
CA VAL A 31 -1.08 5.01 -3.68
C VAL A 31 -0.52 4.53 -2.35
N ILE A 32 -0.83 3.29 -1.97
CA ILE A 32 -0.37 2.69 -0.71
C ILE A 32 0.40 1.41 -1.04
N GLY A 33 1.70 1.40 -0.74
CA GLY A 33 2.49 0.17 -0.74
C GLY A 33 2.34 -0.53 0.59
N VAL A 34 1.87 -1.76 0.55
CA VAL A 34 1.65 -2.59 1.73
C VAL A 34 2.72 -3.68 1.80
N GLY A 35 3.10 -4.08 3.00
CA GLY A 35 4.02 -5.19 3.20
C GLY A 35 4.96 -5.04 4.39
N ASN A 36 5.84 -6.04 4.58
CA ASN A 36 6.83 -6.07 5.64
C ASN A 36 8.24 -6.25 5.06
N ALA A 37 9.08 -5.23 5.19
CA ALA A 37 10.45 -5.22 4.67
C ALA A 37 11.38 -6.29 5.28
N LEU A 38 10.97 -6.93 6.39
CA LEU A 38 11.71 -7.99 7.07
C LEU A 38 11.26 -9.41 6.67
N ARG A 39 10.48 -9.54 5.59
CA ARG A 39 9.91 -10.80 5.11
C ARG A 39 10.08 -10.99 3.61
N HIS A 40 11.26 -10.70 3.07
CA HIS A 40 11.61 -10.84 1.66
C HIS A 40 10.57 -10.19 0.73
N ASP A 41 9.92 -10.97 -0.14
CA ASP A 41 9.01 -10.48 -1.18
C ASP A 41 7.75 -9.79 -0.61
N ASP A 42 7.41 -10.05 0.64
CA ASP A 42 6.36 -9.34 1.36
C ASP A 42 6.61 -7.81 1.41
N GLY A 43 7.86 -7.38 1.27
CA GLY A 43 8.25 -5.98 1.16
C GLY A 43 8.08 -5.35 -0.23
N ALA A 44 7.60 -6.08 -1.24
CA ALA A 44 7.56 -5.59 -2.62
C ALA A 44 6.73 -4.31 -2.77
N GLY A 45 5.55 -4.23 -2.14
CA GLY A 45 4.73 -3.03 -2.17
C GLY A 45 5.45 -1.79 -1.65
N LEU A 46 6.23 -1.93 -0.58
CA LEU A 46 7.04 -0.85 -0.02
C LEU A 46 8.15 -0.40 -0.98
N VAL A 47 8.82 -1.37 -1.63
CA VAL A 47 9.89 -1.08 -2.62
C VAL A 47 9.33 -0.33 -3.82
N VAL A 48 8.17 -0.74 -4.34
CA VAL A 48 7.49 -0.07 -5.47
C VAL A 48 7.16 1.38 -5.14
N VAL A 49 6.55 1.66 -3.98
CA VAL A 49 6.17 3.04 -3.63
C VAL A 49 7.39 3.92 -3.33
N ARG A 50 8.47 3.36 -2.81
CA ARG A 50 9.76 4.06 -2.67
C ARG A 50 10.35 4.40 -4.03
N ARG A 51 10.24 3.49 -5.01
CA ARG A 51 10.67 3.73 -6.39
C ARG A 51 9.85 4.86 -7.04
N LEU A 52 8.54 4.89 -6.82
CA LEU A 52 7.66 5.98 -7.28
C LEU A 52 8.06 7.33 -6.70
N ARG A 53 8.31 7.41 -5.39
CA ARG A 53 8.77 8.65 -4.74
C ARG A 53 10.09 9.15 -5.31
N ALA A 54 11.04 8.24 -5.56
CA ALA A 54 12.36 8.58 -6.09
C ALA A 54 12.31 9.12 -7.52
N ARG A 55 11.35 8.65 -8.34
CA ARG A 55 11.18 9.11 -9.73
C ARG A 55 10.62 10.54 -9.82
N GLY A 56 9.98 11.04 -8.76
CA GLY A 56 9.31 12.33 -8.77
C GLY A 56 8.21 12.36 -9.84
N GLY A 57 7.03 12.75 -9.54
CA GLY A 57 5.97 12.75 -10.54
C GLY A 57 5.11 14.00 -10.36
N GLY A 58 5.02 14.86 -11.39
CA GLY A 58 4.22 16.08 -11.40
C GLY A 58 2.69 15.89 -11.32
N VAL A 59 2.23 14.81 -10.69
CA VAL A 59 0.82 14.52 -10.45
C VAL A 59 0.59 14.59 -8.94
N PRO A 60 -0.48 15.21 -8.45
CA PRO A 60 -0.79 15.31 -7.03
C PRO A 60 -1.30 13.96 -6.47
N ILE A 61 -0.43 12.93 -6.48
CA ILE A 61 -0.72 11.61 -5.94
C ILE A 61 -0.08 11.49 -4.56
N ALA A 62 -0.87 11.19 -3.55
CA ALA A 62 -0.37 10.88 -2.23
C ALA A 62 0.22 9.46 -2.21
N VAL A 63 1.51 9.29 -1.89
CA VAL A 63 2.17 7.99 -1.81
C VAL A 63 2.48 7.66 -0.35
N ARG A 64 2.04 6.49 0.12
CA ARG A 64 2.20 6.03 1.51
C ARG A 64 2.75 4.61 1.57
N GLU A 65 3.39 4.29 2.69
CA GLU A 65 3.79 2.94 3.08
C GLU A 65 2.93 2.48 4.25
N HIS A 66 2.62 1.19 4.32
CA HIS A 66 1.79 0.61 5.36
C HIS A 66 2.18 -0.84 5.66
N GLU A 67 2.12 -1.25 6.93
CA GLU A 67 2.47 -2.61 7.35
C GLU A 67 1.31 -3.62 7.22
N GLY A 68 0.15 -3.22 6.69
CA GLY A 68 -0.98 -4.09 6.37
C GLY A 68 -1.98 -4.31 7.52
N GLU A 69 -1.91 -3.52 8.61
CA GLU A 69 -2.92 -3.59 9.66
C GLU A 69 -4.27 -3.04 9.16
N THR A 70 -5.32 -3.86 9.27
CA THR A 70 -6.64 -3.61 8.67
C THR A 70 -7.25 -2.26 9.07
N LEU A 71 -7.32 -1.96 10.36
CA LEU A 71 -7.98 -0.73 10.83
C LEU A 71 -7.19 0.54 10.47
N ALA A 72 -5.88 0.48 10.60
CA ALA A 72 -5.01 1.60 10.25
C ALA A 72 -5.05 1.89 8.74
N LEU A 73 -5.23 0.84 7.91
CA LEU A 73 -5.40 1.00 6.47
C LEU A 73 -6.71 1.73 6.13
N LEU A 74 -7.83 1.43 6.81
CA LEU A 74 -9.10 2.14 6.64
C LEU A 74 -8.99 3.63 6.98
N ASP A 75 -8.27 3.95 8.03
CA ASP A 75 -8.08 5.35 8.44
C ASP A 75 -7.12 6.09 7.49
N LEU A 76 -6.13 5.37 6.93
CA LEU A 76 -5.15 5.95 6.00
C LEU A 76 -5.80 6.44 4.70
N TRP A 77 -6.71 5.68 4.10
CA TRP A 77 -7.38 6.07 2.85
C TRP A 77 -8.65 6.91 3.06
N ALA A 78 -9.03 7.20 4.31
CA ALA A 78 -10.23 7.95 4.60
C ALA A 78 -10.23 9.33 3.91
N GLY A 79 -11.27 9.60 3.13
CA GLY A 79 -11.42 10.86 2.37
C GLY A 79 -10.70 10.88 1.03
N SER A 80 -10.10 9.77 0.60
CA SER A 80 -9.61 9.62 -0.77
C SER A 80 -10.74 9.20 -1.71
N ASP A 81 -10.78 9.76 -2.93
CA ASP A 81 -11.73 9.35 -3.97
C ASP A 81 -11.33 8.04 -4.61
N ALA A 82 -10.02 7.83 -4.77
CA ALA A 82 -9.45 6.63 -5.35
C ALA A 82 -8.20 6.16 -4.60
N VAL A 83 -8.01 4.84 -4.52
CA VAL A 83 -6.86 4.21 -3.89
C VAL A 83 -6.29 3.13 -4.79
N VAL A 84 -4.96 3.12 -4.93
CA VAL A 84 -4.21 2.03 -5.54
C VAL A 84 -3.39 1.35 -4.45
N LEU A 85 -3.72 0.11 -4.11
CA LEU A 85 -3.00 -0.73 -3.17
C LEU A 85 -1.96 -1.55 -3.93
N VAL A 86 -0.74 -1.61 -3.41
CA VAL A 86 0.38 -2.38 -4.01
C VAL A 86 0.90 -3.35 -2.97
N ASP A 87 0.92 -4.64 -3.28
CA ASP A 87 1.31 -5.70 -2.35
C ASP A 87 1.98 -6.89 -3.05
N ALA A 88 2.59 -7.77 -2.28
CA ALA A 88 3.00 -9.09 -2.72
C ALA A 88 1.82 -10.07 -2.62
N ILE A 89 1.69 -10.94 -3.60
CA ILE A 89 0.63 -11.94 -3.69
C ILE A 89 1.23 -13.35 -3.68
N ARG A 90 0.48 -14.29 -3.12
CA ARG A 90 0.78 -15.74 -3.20
C ARG A 90 -0.44 -16.46 -3.78
N SER A 91 -0.59 -16.44 -5.09
CA SER A 91 -1.66 -17.16 -5.80
C SER A 91 -1.23 -18.52 -6.35
N GLY A 92 0.07 -18.80 -6.37
CA GLY A 92 0.67 -19.95 -7.01
C GLY A 92 1.03 -19.72 -8.48
N ALA A 93 0.94 -18.48 -8.96
CA ALA A 93 1.43 -18.10 -10.28
C ALA A 93 2.99 -18.09 -10.32
N THR A 94 3.54 -17.82 -11.49
CA THR A 94 5.00 -17.68 -11.64
C THR A 94 5.47 -16.43 -10.87
N PRO A 95 6.50 -16.54 -10.01
CA PRO A 95 7.05 -15.39 -9.28
C PRO A 95 7.41 -14.23 -10.22
N GLY A 96 7.09 -13.01 -9.81
CA GLY A 96 7.24 -11.81 -10.61
C GLY A 96 6.04 -11.49 -11.53
N THR A 97 5.05 -12.38 -11.63
CA THR A 97 3.81 -12.08 -12.35
C THR A 97 3.07 -10.91 -11.70
N ILE A 98 2.67 -9.93 -12.50
CA ILE A 98 1.88 -8.78 -12.03
C ILE A 98 0.39 -9.10 -12.21
N HIS A 99 -0.37 -8.85 -11.14
CA HIS A 99 -1.81 -9.01 -11.09
C HIS A 99 -2.50 -7.66 -10.89
N ARG A 100 -3.67 -7.49 -11.50
CA ARG A 100 -4.49 -6.29 -11.39
C ARG A 100 -5.93 -6.67 -11.06
N PHE A 101 -6.46 -6.12 -9.99
CA PHE A 101 -7.84 -6.35 -9.54
C PHE A 101 -8.54 -5.01 -9.30
N ASP A 102 -9.76 -4.87 -9.78
CA ASP A 102 -10.64 -3.76 -9.43
C ASP A 102 -11.57 -4.23 -8.29
N ALA A 103 -11.32 -3.72 -7.10
CA ALA A 103 -12.09 -4.03 -5.90
C ALA A 103 -13.16 -2.98 -5.58
N SER A 104 -13.46 -2.08 -6.52
CA SER A 104 -14.43 -0.99 -6.32
C SER A 104 -15.84 -1.52 -6.08
N GLU A 105 -16.28 -2.47 -6.89
CA GLU A 105 -17.65 -2.99 -6.87
C GLU A 105 -17.73 -4.45 -6.42
N GLU A 106 -16.74 -5.26 -6.82
CA GLU A 106 -16.71 -6.70 -6.53
C GLU A 106 -15.65 -7.04 -5.49
N PRO A 107 -15.89 -8.08 -4.68
CA PRO A 107 -14.90 -8.62 -3.77
C PRO A 107 -13.67 -9.16 -4.52
N LEU A 108 -12.50 -9.08 -3.90
CA LEU A 108 -11.31 -9.75 -4.42
C LEU A 108 -11.54 -11.27 -4.54
N PRO A 109 -10.91 -11.94 -5.53
CA PRO A 109 -10.94 -13.39 -5.66
C PRO A 109 -10.59 -14.09 -4.33
N SER A 110 -11.24 -15.24 -4.08
CA SER A 110 -11.07 -15.98 -2.80
C SER A 110 -9.63 -16.39 -2.55
N GLU A 111 -8.90 -16.70 -3.63
CA GLU A 111 -7.48 -17.06 -3.61
C GLU A 111 -6.61 -15.94 -3.01
N LEU A 112 -7.02 -14.70 -3.17
CA LEU A 112 -6.32 -13.53 -2.62
C LEU A 112 -6.79 -13.16 -1.22
N ARG A 113 -7.97 -13.62 -0.81
CA ARG A 113 -8.51 -13.38 0.54
C ARG A 113 -7.94 -14.35 1.59
N GLY A 114 -7.41 -15.50 1.16
CA GLY A 114 -6.92 -16.57 2.04
C GLY A 114 -5.44 -16.91 1.88
N SER A 115 -4.71 -16.21 1.01
CA SER A 115 -3.29 -16.50 0.81
C SER A 115 -2.48 -16.13 2.06
N SER A 116 -1.62 -17.05 2.46
CA SER A 116 -0.85 -17.03 3.73
C SER A 116 0.28 -16.00 3.81
N SER A 117 0.21 -14.90 3.09
CA SER A 117 0.94 -13.70 3.49
C SER A 117 0.21 -13.10 4.68
N THR A 118 0.90 -12.79 5.75
CA THR A 118 0.34 -12.24 6.99
C THR A 118 -0.40 -10.91 6.76
N HIS A 119 -0.24 -10.31 5.57
CA HIS A 119 -0.78 -9.01 5.18
C HIS A 119 -1.85 -9.08 4.08
N ALA A 120 -1.85 -10.11 3.19
CA ALA A 120 -2.92 -10.26 2.19
C ALA A 120 -4.29 -10.56 2.83
N VAL A 121 -4.30 -11.21 3.99
CA VAL A 121 -5.47 -11.28 4.87
C VAL A 121 -5.90 -9.85 5.24
N GLY A 122 -4.96 -8.97 5.57
CA GLY A 122 -5.24 -7.61 5.99
C GLY A 122 -5.86 -6.73 4.89
N ILE A 123 -5.37 -6.77 3.64
CA ILE A 123 -5.91 -5.93 2.55
C ILE A 123 -7.32 -6.37 2.15
N GLY A 124 -7.55 -7.67 1.94
CA GLY A 124 -8.87 -8.18 1.58
C GLY A 124 -9.90 -7.92 2.67
N GLU A 125 -9.54 -8.17 3.92
CA GLU A 125 -10.39 -7.87 5.08
C GLU A 125 -10.65 -6.37 5.23
N ALA A 126 -9.64 -5.53 5.01
CA ALA A 126 -9.78 -4.08 5.06
C ALA A 126 -10.78 -3.58 4.01
N ILE A 127 -10.70 -4.07 2.78
CA ILE A 127 -11.62 -3.74 1.69
C ILE A 127 -13.05 -4.15 2.04
N GLU A 128 -13.25 -5.40 2.50
CA GLU A 128 -14.60 -5.89 2.83
C GLU A 128 -15.18 -5.22 4.08
N LEU A 129 -14.35 -4.94 5.08
CA LEU A 129 -14.77 -4.17 6.25
C LEU A 129 -15.16 -2.75 5.85
N ALA A 130 -14.35 -2.08 5.04
CA ALA A 130 -14.65 -0.74 4.55
C ALA A 130 -15.93 -0.70 3.70
N ARG A 131 -16.15 -1.73 2.87
CA ARG A 131 -17.37 -1.91 2.09
C ARG A 131 -18.60 -2.04 3.01
N SER A 132 -18.50 -2.90 4.02
CA SER A 132 -19.58 -3.12 5.00
C SER A 132 -19.91 -1.86 5.82
N LEU A 133 -18.90 -1.04 6.10
CA LEU A 133 -19.03 0.21 6.82
C LEU A 133 -19.38 1.42 5.93
N GLN A 134 -19.56 1.21 4.62
CA GLN A 134 -19.76 2.28 3.63
C GLN A 134 -18.63 3.34 3.64
N ARG A 135 -17.41 2.90 3.93
CA ARG A 135 -16.18 3.71 3.99
C ARG A 135 -15.19 3.38 2.87
N LEU A 136 -15.58 2.51 1.93
CA LEU A 136 -14.72 2.17 0.80
C LEU A 136 -14.61 3.38 -0.15
N PRO A 137 -13.41 3.77 -0.60
CA PRO A 137 -13.25 4.76 -1.66
C PRO A 137 -14.02 4.37 -2.92
N ARG A 138 -14.42 5.36 -3.73
CA ARG A 138 -15.21 5.12 -4.95
C ARG A 138 -14.48 4.21 -5.95
N ARG A 139 -13.14 4.27 -5.95
CA ARG A 139 -12.29 3.42 -6.79
C ARG A 139 -11.20 2.81 -5.93
N VAL A 140 -11.09 1.50 -5.98
CA VAL A 140 -10.04 0.73 -5.29
C VAL A 140 -9.44 -0.27 -6.27
N LEU A 141 -8.17 -0.05 -6.62
CA LEU A 141 -7.39 -0.99 -7.40
C LEU A 141 -6.37 -1.69 -6.51
N VAL A 142 -6.20 -2.99 -6.71
CA VAL A 142 -5.13 -3.78 -6.09
C VAL A 142 -4.19 -4.23 -7.20
N LEU A 143 -2.94 -3.82 -7.11
CA LEU A 143 -1.87 -4.23 -8.00
C LEU A 143 -0.90 -5.10 -7.20
N GLY A 144 -0.78 -6.35 -7.56
CA GLY A 144 0.03 -7.30 -6.85
C GLY A 144 1.16 -7.87 -7.70
N VAL A 145 2.23 -8.29 -7.05
CA VAL A 145 3.28 -9.10 -7.68
C VAL A 145 3.35 -10.46 -7.02
N GLU A 146 3.38 -11.52 -7.82
CA GLU A 146 3.53 -12.87 -7.29
C GLU A 146 4.89 -13.04 -6.62
N GLY A 147 4.89 -13.28 -5.32
CA GLY A 147 6.08 -13.48 -4.51
C GLY A 147 6.54 -14.94 -4.51
N ARG A 148 7.83 -15.15 -4.29
CA ARG A 148 8.45 -16.45 -4.14
C ARG A 148 8.75 -16.80 -2.67
N ARG A 149 9.19 -15.79 -1.89
CA ARG A 149 9.69 -15.95 -0.52
C ARG A 149 9.00 -14.99 0.44
N PHE A 150 8.45 -15.57 1.52
CA PHE A 150 7.74 -14.83 2.57
C PHE A 150 8.22 -15.17 3.98
N ASP A 151 9.35 -15.90 4.08
CA ASP A 151 10.05 -16.17 5.33
C ASP A 151 10.73 -14.89 5.86
N ALA A 152 11.23 -14.93 7.09
CA ALA A 152 11.96 -13.81 7.66
C ALA A 152 13.27 -13.58 6.91
N GLY A 153 13.55 -12.33 6.58
CA GLY A 153 14.74 -11.90 5.86
C GLY A 153 14.53 -10.59 5.12
N VAL A 154 15.57 -10.06 4.52
CA VAL A 154 15.56 -8.79 3.78
C VAL A 154 15.86 -8.98 2.29
N GLY A 155 15.37 -8.05 1.48
CA GLY A 155 15.56 -8.05 0.03
C GLY A 155 14.55 -8.93 -0.71
N LEU A 156 14.27 -8.58 -1.95
CA LEU A 156 13.35 -9.29 -2.82
C LEU A 156 14.05 -10.46 -3.52
N SER A 157 13.29 -11.47 -3.93
CA SER A 157 13.77 -12.48 -4.88
C SER A 157 14.06 -11.84 -6.23
N SER A 158 14.94 -12.46 -7.03
CA SER A 158 15.36 -11.91 -8.33
C SER A 158 14.20 -11.69 -9.29
N GLU A 159 13.21 -12.55 -9.26
CA GLU A 159 12.02 -12.49 -10.12
C GLU A 159 11.12 -11.31 -9.74
N VAL A 160 10.94 -11.09 -8.44
CA VAL A 160 10.16 -9.94 -7.95
C VAL A 160 10.90 -8.63 -8.16
N GLU A 161 12.21 -8.58 -7.87
CA GLU A 161 13.03 -7.39 -8.11
C GLU A 161 13.01 -6.96 -9.58
N ALA A 162 13.08 -7.93 -10.52
CA ALA A 162 12.98 -7.64 -11.95
C ALA A 162 11.63 -7.05 -12.38
N SER A 163 10.56 -7.26 -11.60
CA SER A 163 9.21 -6.76 -11.89
C SER A 163 8.94 -5.38 -11.28
N VAL A 164 9.76 -4.90 -10.35
CA VAL A 164 9.50 -3.68 -9.56
C VAL A 164 9.30 -2.45 -10.47
N ASP A 165 10.15 -2.26 -11.47
CA ASP A 165 10.06 -1.09 -12.34
C ASP A 165 8.81 -1.12 -13.22
N SER A 166 8.47 -2.28 -13.79
CA SER A 166 7.25 -2.47 -14.58
C SER A 166 5.99 -2.28 -13.73
N LEU A 167 5.99 -2.80 -12.49
CA LEU A 167 4.89 -2.60 -11.56
C LEU A 167 4.77 -1.13 -11.16
N ALA A 168 5.87 -0.42 -10.92
CA ALA A 168 5.85 1.01 -10.60
C ALA A 168 5.27 1.84 -11.76
N ASP A 169 5.62 1.51 -13.01
CA ASP A 169 5.07 2.17 -14.20
C ASP A 169 3.56 1.93 -14.32
N LEU A 170 3.10 0.70 -14.08
CA LEU A 170 1.68 0.37 -14.07
C LEU A 170 0.93 1.14 -12.98
N VAL A 171 1.46 1.16 -11.74
CA VAL A 171 0.88 1.90 -10.61
C VAL A 171 0.72 3.38 -10.95
N LEU A 172 1.76 3.99 -11.53
CA LEU A 172 1.72 5.39 -11.92
C LEU A 172 0.70 5.66 -13.02
N GLY A 173 0.60 4.77 -14.02
CA GLY A 173 -0.39 4.84 -15.08
C GLY A 173 -1.83 4.78 -14.55
N GLU A 174 -2.12 3.81 -13.69
CA GLU A 174 -3.44 3.66 -13.08
C GLU A 174 -3.79 4.84 -12.17
N ALA A 175 -2.86 5.30 -11.34
CA ALA A 175 -3.08 6.45 -10.47
C ALA A 175 -3.36 7.74 -11.25
N ARG A 176 -2.70 7.95 -12.40
CA ARG A 176 -2.97 9.08 -13.30
C ARG A 176 -4.34 8.99 -13.97
N ALA A 177 -4.76 7.78 -14.34
CA ALA A 177 -6.07 7.56 -14.94
C ALA A 177 -7.22 7.78 -13.97
N LEU A 178 -6.95 7.70 -12.66
CA LEU A 178 -7.93 7.92 -11.59
C LEU A 178 -7.99 9.39 -11.10
N ALA A 179 -6.93 10.17 -11.34
CA ALA A 179 -6.85 11.58 -10.96
C ALA A 179 -7.67 12.47 -11.91
#